data_e44f7a1089625c99c8d66953b6e65471
#
_entry.id   e44f7a1089625c99c8d66953b6e65471
#
_cell.length_a   1.000
_cell.length_b   1.000
_cell.length_c   1.000
_cell.angle_alpha   90.00
_cell.angle_beta   90.00
_cell.angle_gamma   90.00
#
_symmetry.space_group_name_H-M   'P 1'
#
loop_
_entity.id
_entity.type
_entity.pdbx_description
1 polymer ?
#
loop_
_entity_poly.entity_id
_entity_poly.type
_entity_poly.pdbx_seq_one_letter_code
_entity_poly.pdbx_strand_id
1 'polypeptide(L)'
;MAKRSMMDQFHELKEENPGTILFFRMGDFYELFHEDAEVGSEVMGLALTSRDKNAENPIPMAGFPWHQLEDNLRKMLRAGHKVTVAEQEQELREGAKLLERVVTRVYTPGSLYEESLIGTDSSALLCALSVAADSVAVSMIDASTGQAWATTHNGDGRWASLLDEVLRWGPSELVLTLSDSKQDDVLNMISSLDSIIISQHAAPAKRSLEKLKRMLSVNDLGHLDLDDSPLALQ
;
A
#
# COMPACT_ATOMS: atom_id res chain seq x y z
N MET A 1 -3.40 -36.30 -2.25
CA MET A 1 -3.35 -34.81 -2.16
C MET A 1 -3.23 -34.25 -3.55
N ALA A 2 -4.09 -33.31 -3.95
CA ALA A 2 -3.99 -32.63 -5.24
C ALA A 2 -2.63 -31.92 -5.32
N LYS A 3 -2.00 -31.97 -6.48
CA LYS A 3 -0.68 -31.37 -6.70
C LYS A 3 -0.87 -29.86 -6.78
N ARG A 4 -0.28 -29.08 -5.86
CA ARG A 4 -0.32 -27.63 -5.84
C ARG A 4 0.18 -27.09 -7.20
N SER A 5 -0.66 -26.35 -7.90
CA SER A 5 -0.34 -25.77 -9.20
C SER A 5 0.26 -24.36 -9.00
N MET A 6 0.78 -23.79 -10.08
CA MET A 6 1.25 -22.40 -10.09
C MET A 6 0.08 -21.43 -9.87
N MET A 7 -1.10 -21.73 -10.44
CA MET A 7 -2.29 -20.89 -10.22
C MET A 7 -2.81 -20.97 -8.78
N ASP A 8 -2.65 -22.11 -8.11
CA ASP A 8 -2.98 -22.19 -6.68
C ASP A 8 -2.10 -21.25 -5.85
N GLN A 9 -0.78 -21.19 -6.15
CA GLN A 9 0.12 -20.24 -5.51
C GLN A 9 -0.28 -18.77 -5.80
N PHE A 10 -0.67 -18.46 -7.04
CA PHE A 10 -1.12 -17.12 -7.40
C PHE A 10 -2.36 -16.72 -6.58
N HIS A 11 -3.37 -17.59 -6.52
CA HIS A 11 -4.60 -17.32 -5.78
C HIS A 11 -4.35 -17.16 -4.28
N GLU A 12 -3.54 -18.04 -3.66
CA GLU A 12 -3.15 -17.94 -2.26
C GLU A 12 -2.49 -16.59 -1.95
N LEU A 13 -1.48 -16.17 -2.75
CA LEU A 13 -0.81 -14.89 -2.55
C LEU A 13 -1.74 -13.69 -2.78
N LYS A 14 -2.69 -13.82 -3.70
CA LYS A 14 -3.69 -12.78 -3.95
C LYS A 14 -4.67 -12.64 -2.79
N GLU A 15 -5.12 -13.76 -2.19
CA GLU A 15 -5.98 -13.78 -1.01
C GLU A 15 -5.28 -13.21 0.23
N GLU A 16 -3.98 -13.47 0.38
CA GLU A 16 -3.17 -12.94 1.48
C GLU A 16 -2.89 -11.42 1.33
N ASN A 17 -2.99 -10.88 0.10
CA ASN A 17 -2.69 -9.47 -0.22
C ASN A 17 -3.87 -8.80 -0.95
N PRO A 18 -5.03 -8.67 -0.30
CA PRO A 18 -6.22 -8.14 -0.94
C PRO A 18 -6.04 -6.67 -1.35
N GLY A 19 -6.65 -6.29 -2.47
CA GLY A 19 -6.62 -4.91 -2.99
C GLY A 19 -5.27 -4.48 -3.59
N THR A 20 -4.35 -5.42 -3.82
CA THR A 20 -3.07 -5.14 -4.52
C THR A 20 -3.05 -5.79 -5.90
N ILE A 21 -2.31 -5.23 -6.83
CA ILE A 21 -1.95 -5.87 -8.09
C ILE A 21 -0.75 -6.78 -7.83
N LEU A 22 -0.86 -8.06 -8.18
CA LEU A 22 0.19 -9.04 -7.93
C LEU A 22 1.13 -9.18 -9.15
N PHE A 23 2.37 -8.75 -8.99
CA PHE A 23 3.46 -9.04 -9.91
C PHE A 23 4.07 -10.39 -9.54
N PHE A 24 3.70 -11.41 -10.28
CA PHE A 24 4.02 -12.81 -9.98
C PHE A 24 5.18 -13.31 -10.85
N ARG A 25 6.35 -13.54 -10.26
CA ARG A 25 7.55 -13.95 -10.98
C ARG A 25 7.42 -15.32 -11.60
N MET A 26 7.69 -15.39 -12.92
CA MET A 26 7.73 -16.62 -13.68
C MET A 26 8.94 -16.64 -14.65
N GLY A 27 10.06 -17.21 -14.17
CA GLY A 27 11.31 -17.19 -14.93
C GLY A 27 11.79 -15.76 -15.18
N ASP A 28 11.88 -15.33 -16.44
CA ASP A 28 12.36 -13.99 -16.80
C ASP A 28 11.26 -12.93 -16.87
N PHE A 29 10.02 -13.25 -16.46
CA PHE A 29 8.89 -12.35 -16.52
C PHE A 29 8.23 -12.18 -15.15
N TYR A 30 7.56 -11.04 -14.96
CA TYR A 30 6.44 -10.90 -14.04
C TYR A 30 5.16 -11.03 -14.84
N GLU A 31 4.33 -11.97 -14.41
CA GLU A 31 3.03 -12.25 -15.02
C GLU A 31 1.90 -11.76 -14.11
N LEU A 32 0.88 -11.22 -14.72
CA LEU A 32 -0.36 -10.79 -14.08
C LEU A 32 -1.49 -11.64 -14.65
N PHE A 33 -2.47 -11.99 -13.83
CA PHE A 33 -3.60 -12.80 -14.23
C PHE A 33 -4.93 -12.17 -13.83
N HIS A 34 -6.02 -12.58 -14.48
CA HIS A 34 -7.37 -12.11 -14.19
C HIS A 34 -7.51 -10.59 -14.29
N GLU A 35 -8.18 -9.97 -13.32
CA GLU A 35 -8.37 -8.52 -13.23
C GLU A 35 -7.04 -7.75 -13.15
N ASP A 36 -6.01 -8.31 -12.51
CA ASP A 36 -4.69 -7.69 -12.45
C ASP A 36 -4.07 -7.54 -13.84
N ALA A 37 -4.31 -8.50 -14.74
CA ALA A 37 -3.83 -8.43 -16.11
C ALA A 37 -4.55 -7.36 -16.93
N GLU A 38 -5.85 -7.18 -16.71
CA GLU A 38 -6.64 -6.14 -17.37
C GLU A 38 -6.18 -4.75 -16.94
N VAL A 39 -6.09 -4.51 -15.63
CA VAL A 39 -5.57 -3.26 -15.07
C VAL A 39 -4.13 -3.01 -15.50
N GLY A 40 -3.27 -4.03 -15.44
CA GLY A 40 -1.88 -3.93 -15.86
C GLY A 40 -1.72 -3.61 -17.34
N SER A 41 -2.57 -4.17 -18.18
CA SER A 41 -2.60 -3.86 -19.62
C SER A 41 -2.94 -2.39 -19.86
N GLU A 42 -3.95 -1.87 -19.19
CA GLU A 42 -4.40 -0.48 -19.32
C GLU A 42 -3.35 0.51 -18.81
N VAL A 43 -2.87 0.31 -17.57
CA VAL A 43 -1.98 1.26 -16.89
C VAL A 43 -0.55 1.24 -17.44
N MET A 44 -0.02 0.04 -17.67
CA MET A 44 1.38 -0.13 -18.09
C MET A 44 1.54 -0.16 -19.61
N GLY A 45 0.44 -0.30 -20.36
CA GLY A 45 0.46 -0.44 -21.83
C GLY A 45 0.94 -1.83 -22.27
N LEU A 46 0.65 -2.87 -21.48
CA LEU A 46 1.04 -4.24 -21.80
C LEU A 46 0.03 -4.90 -22.76
N ALA A 47 0.50 -5.84 -23.58
CA ALA A 47 -0.38 -6.64 -24.39
C ALA A 47 -1.21 -7.59 -23.51
N LEU A 48 -2.53 -7.42 -23.53
CA LEU A 48 -3.44 -8.37 -22.91
C LEU A 48 -3.55 -9.62 -23.78
N THR A 49 -3.26 -10.75 -23.20
CA THR A 49 -3.36 -12.06 -23.83
C THR A 49 -4.18 -13.00 -22.96
N SER A 50 -4.15 -14.26 -23.22
CA SER A 50 -4.80 -15.26 -22.37
C SER A 50 -3.93 -16.49 -22.23
N ARG A 51 -3.92 -17.01 -21.01
CA ARG A 51 -3.42 -18.34 -20.73
C ARG A 51 -4.47 -19.36 -21.20
N ASP A 52 -3.99 -20.45 -21.79
CA ASP A 52 -4.85 -21.54 -22.28
C ASP A 52 -5.93 -21.05 -23.27
N LYS A 53 -5.50 -20.41 -24.36
CA LYS A 53 -6.35 -19.79 -25.40
C LYS A 53 -7.47 -20.67 -25.92
N ASN A 54 -7.32 -22.00 -25.83
CA ASN A 54 -8.29 -22.98 -26.29
C ASN A 54 -9.24 -23.47 -25.19
N ALA A 55 -9.12 -22.94 -23.95
CA ALA A 55 -10.04 -23.26 -22.87
C ALA A 55 -11.41 -22.59 -23.11
N GLU A 56 -12.46 -23.16 -22.54
CA GLU A 56 -13.81 -22.58 -22.58
C GLU A 56 -13.86 -21.19 -21.91
N ASN A 57 -13.06 -20.99 -20.86
CA ASN A 57 -12.87 -19.71 -20.18
C ASN A 57 -11.37 -19.39 -20.06
N PRO A 58 -10.77 -18.74 -21.07
CA PRO A 58 -9.35 -18.40 -21.06
C PRO A 58 -9.05 -17.38 -19.96
N ILE A 59 -7.99 -17.60 -19.17
CA ILE A 59 -7.57 -16.68 -18.10
C ILE A 59 -6.86 -15.47 -18.72
N PRO A 60 -7.34 -14.22 -18.53
CA PRO A 60 -6.62 -13.02 -18.93
C PRO A 60 -5.22 -13.01 -18.34
N MET A 61 -4.24 -12.64 -19.13
CA MET A 61 -2.83 -12.63 -18.77
C MET A 61 -2.12 -11.46 -19.43
N ALA A 62 -1.26 -10.78 -18.69
CA ALA A 62 -0.33 -9.79 -19.19
C ALA A 62 1.00 -9.95 -18.46
N GLY A 63 2.10 -9.56 -19.07
CA GLY A 63 3.40 -9.70 -18.41
C GLY A 63 4.46 -8.80 -19.02
N PHE A 64 5.54 -8.63 -18.27
CA PHE A 64 6.69 -7.84 -18.68
C PHE A 64 8.01 -8.48 -18.19
N PRO A 65 9.14 -8.23 -18.87
CA PRO A 65 10.44 -8.73 -18.46
C PRO A 65 10.86 -8.21 -17.09
N TRP A 66 11.48 -9.04 -16.27
CA TRP A 66 11.82 -8.73 -14.88
C TRP A 66 12.67 -7.47 -14.70
N HIS A 67 13.55 -7.15 -15.63
CA HIS A 67 14.39 -5.94 -15.58
C HIS A 67 13.60 -4.64 -15.76
N GLN A 68 12.33 -4.71 -16.14
CA GLN A 68 11.42 -3.56 -16.25
C GLN A 68 10.56 -3.36 -14.97
N LEU A 69 10.90 -4.04 -13.87
CA LEU A 69 10.13 -3.98 -12.62
C LEU A 69 9.94 -2.55 -12.14
N GLU A 70 11.01 -1.77 -12.02
CA GLU A 70 10.96 -0.40 -11.49
C GLU A 70 10.07 0.51 -12.32
N ASP A 71 10.18 0.45 -13.65
CA ASP A 71 9.38 1.30 -14.54
C ASP A 71 7.88 0.96 -14.46
N ASN A 72 7.56 -0.33 -14.38
CA ASN A 72 6.17 -0.77 -14.27
C ASN A 72 5.60 -0.54 -12.86
N LEU A 73 6.39 -0.71 -11.80
CA LEU A 73 6.01 -0.29 -10.45
C LEU A 73 5.67 1.19 -10.42
N ARG A 74 6.54 2.05 -10.96
CA ARG A 74 6.31 3.50 -11.00
C ARG A 74 5.00 3.86 -11.70
N LYS A 75 4.67 3.21 -12.84
CA LYS A 75 3.42 3.43 -13.56
C LYS A 75 2.21 3.06 -12.70
N MET A 76 2.23 1.85 -12.09
CA MET A 76 1.12 1.36 -11.27
C MET A 76 0.89 2.24 -10.03
N LEU A 77 1.97 2.61 -9.32
CA LEU A 77 1.89 3.43 -8.12
C LEU A 77 1.42 4.85 -8.42
N ARG A 78 1.84 5.45 -9.56
CA ARG A 78 1.33 6.75 -10.02
C ARG A 78 -0.13 6.71 -10.44
N ALA A 79 -0.60 5.57 -10.94
CA ALA A 79 -2.01 5.34 -11.24
C ALA A 79 -2.85 5.02 -9.98
N GLY A 80 -2.22 5.02 -8.82
CA GLY A 80 -2.92 4.82 -7.56
C GLY A 80 -3.04 3.38 -7.09
N HIS A 81 -2.43 2.42 -7.77
CA HIS A 81 -2.52 1.02 -7.39
C HIS A 81 -1.44 0.63 -6.39
N LYS A 82 -1.79 -0.24 -5.44
CA LYS A 82 -0.84 -0.97 -4.61
C LYS A 82 -0.34 -2.19 -5.35
N VAL A 83 0.92 -2.54 -5.19
CA VAL A 83 1.54 -3.66 -5.90
C VAL A 83 2.22 -4.61 -4.92
N THR A 84 1.88 -5.87 -4.99
CA THR A 84 2.60 -6.96 -4.32
C THR A 84 3.58 -7.59 -5.30
N VAL A 85 4.85 -7.66 -4.93
CA VAL A 85 5.89 -8.33 -5.71
C VAL A 85 6.17 -9.68 -5.08
N ALA A 86 5.97 -10.75 -5.86
CA ALA A 86 6.28 -12.12 -5.47
C ALA A 86 7.41 -12.66 -6.32
N GLU A 87 8.52 -12.98 -5.67
CA GLU A 87 9.72 -13.55 -6.30
C GLU A 87 9.69 -15.07 -6.28
N GLN A 88 10.29 -15.66 -7.28
CA GLN A 88 10.45 -17.09 -7.39
C GLN A 88 11.68 -17.54 -6.59
N GLU A 89 11.53 -18.51 -5.68
CA GLU A 89 12.67 -19.10 -4.99
C GLU A 89 13.65 -19.73 -5.99
N GLN A 90 14.94 -19.66 -5.67
CA GLN A 90 15.99 -20.16 -6.55
C GLN A 90 16.12 -21.66 -6.50
N GLU A 91 15.75 -22.28 -5.38
CA GLU A 91 15.89 -23.72 -5.14
C GLU A 91 14.54 -24.39 -4.95
N LEU A 92 14.41 -25.57 -5.52
CA LEU A 92 13.26 -26.44 -5.26
C LEU A 92 13.35 -26.99 -3.83
N ARG A 93 12.30 -26.83 -3.05
CA ARG A 93 12.18 -27.53 -1.76
C ARG A 93 12.21 -29.04 -1.98
N GLU A 94 12.74 -29.79 -1.02
CA GLU A 94 12.85 -31.25 -1.12
C GLU A 94 11.48 -31.89 -1.40
N GLY A 95 11.41 -32.66 -2.50
CA GLY A 95 10.18 -33.29 -2.98
C GLY A 95 9.22 -32.38 -3.77
N ALA A 96 9.50 -31.07 -3.92
CA ALA A 96 8.71 -30.18 -4.74
C ALA A 96 9.03 -30.32 -6.23
N LYS A 97 8.02 -30.15 -7.09
CA LYS A 97 8.17 -30.13 -8.55
C LYS A 97 8.01 -28.72 -9.14
N LEU A 98 7.68 -27.76 -8.31
CA LEU A 98 7.42 -26.38 -8.68
C LEU A 98 8.17 -25.48 -7.69
N LEU A 99 8.87 -24.48 -8.24
CA LEU A 99 9.49 -23.43 -7.43
C LEU A 99 8.39 -22.64 -6.70
N GLU A 100 8.63 -22.28 -5.48
CA GLU A 100 7.70 -21.51 -4.68
C GLU A 100 7.87 -20.02 -4.97
N ARG A 101 6.80 -19.24 -4.82
CA ARG A 101 6.82 -17.78 -4.90
C ARG A 101 6.56 -17.22 -3.52
N VAL A 102 7.37 -16.26 -3.16
CA VAL A 102 7.31 -15.61 -1.85
C VAL A 102 7.14 -14.12 -2.06
N VAL A 103 6.22 -13.51 -1.33
CA VAL A 103 6.07 -12.07 -1.32
C VAL A 103 7.33 -11.45 -0.70
N THR A 104 8.05 -10.68 -1.50
CA THR A 104 9.23 -9.95 -1.05
C THR A 104 8.86 -8.58 -0.54
N ARG A 105 7.85 -7.94 -1.14
CA ARG A 105 7.44 -6.59 -0.76
C ARG A 105 6.05 -6.23 -1.28
N VAL A 106 5.36 -5.39 -0.50
CA VAL A 106 4.17 -4.67 -0.93
C VAL A 106 4.55 -3.20 -1.08
N TYR A 107 4.33 -2.66 -2.27
CA TYR A 107 4.55 -1.24 -2.58
C TYR A 107 3.22 -0.51 -2.56
N THR A 108 3.20 0.65 -1.91
CA THR A 108 2.06 1.57 -1.91
C THR A 108 2.52 2.95 -2.36
N PRO A 109 1.64 3.80 -2.91
CA PRO A 109 2.02 5.13 -3.38
C PRO A 109 2.68 6.01 -2.33
N GLY A 110 2.26 5.90 -1.07
CA GLY A 110 2.82 6.67 0.06
C GLY A 110 4.05 6.03 0.72
N SER A 111 4.40 4.78 0.40
CA SER A 111 5.55 4.07 0.98
C SER A 111 6.79 4.06 0.08
N LEU A 112 6.82 4.92 -0.95
CA LEU A 112 7.96 5.04 -1.86
C LEU A 112 9.09 5.79 -1.18
N TYR A 113 10.19 5.12 -0.89
CA TYR A 113 11.42 5.73 -0.38
C TYR A 113 12.63 5.48 -1.31
N GLU A 114 12.46 4.68 -2.36
CA GLU A 114 13.51 4.44 -3.34
C GLU A 114 13.54 5.59 -4.34
N GLU A 115 14.67 6.28 -4.42
CA GLU A 115 14.86 7.46 -5.28
C GLU A 115 14.53 7.16 -6.77
N SER A 116 14.77 5.92 -7.20
CA SER A 116 14.43 5.44 -8.55
C SER A 116 12.92 5.39 -8.83
N LEU A 117 12.10 5.24 -7.79
CA LEU A 117 10.64 5.12 -7.90
C LEU A 117 9.93 6.47 -7.67
N ILE A 118 10.55 7.37 -6.90
CA ILE A 118 10.06 8.73 -6.67
C ILE A 118 10.46 9.58 -7.88
N GLY A 119 9.50 10.13 -8.60
CA GLY A 119 9.81 11.11 -9.65
C GLY A 119 10.34 12.41 -9.04
N THR A 120 11.11 13.18 -9.80
CA THR A 120 11.69 14.47 -9.37
C THR A 120 10.65 15.50 -8.88
N ASP A 121 9.38 15.31 -9.21
CA ASP A 121 8.30 16.25 -8.94
C ASP A 121 7.20 15.68 -8.02
N SER A 122 7.39 14.52 -7.41
CA SER A 122 6.39 13.90 -6.51
C SER A 122 6.98 13.68 -5.12
N SER A 123 6.31 14.22 -4.10
CA SER A 123 6.56 13.87 -2.70
C SER A 123 5.91 12.53 -2.38
N ALA A 124 6.64 11.65 -1.70
CA ALA A 124 6.09 10.40 -1.15
C ALA A 124 5.51 10.66 0.25
N LEU A 125 4.50 11.53 0.31
CA LEU A 125 3.83 11.85 1.56
C LEU A 125 2.82 10.75 1.92
N LEU A 126 3.00 10.17 3.08
CA LEU A 126 2.07 9.26 3.73
C LEU A 126 1.40 9.99 4.89
N CYS A 127 0.08 10.02 4.89
CA CYS A 127 -0.71 10.51 6.01
C CYS A 127 -1.34 9.36 6.78
N ALA A 128 -1.45 9.51 8.09
CA ALA A 128 -2.29 8.65 8.93
C ALA A 128 -3.32 9.51 9.66
N LEU A 129 -4.57 9.03 9.68
CA LEU A 129 -5.69 9.68 10.33
C LEU A 129 -6.14 8.88 11.54
N SER A 130 -6.22 9.57 12.68
CA SER A 130 -6.76 9.03 13.94
C SER A 130 -7.97 9.84 14.39
N VAL A 131 -9.02 9.15 14.87
CA VAL A 131 -10.30 9.77 15.23
C VAL A 131 -10.68 9.42 16.66
N ALA A 132 -10.95 10.44 17.47
CA ALA A 132 -11.59 10.32 18.79
C ALA A 132 -12.98 10.96 18.78
N ALA A 133 -13.66 11.01 19.93
CA ALA A 133 -15.02 11.55 20.03
C ALA A 133 -15.08 13.03 19.60
N ASP A 134 -14.20 13.88 20.14
CA ASP A 134 -14.21 15.32 19.93
C ASP A 134 -12.97 15.87 19.25
N SER A 135 -12.10 14.99 18.75
CA SER A 135 -10.85 15.36 18.10
C SER A 135 -10.53 14.45 16.92
N VAL A 136 -9.81 15.01 15.97
CA VAL A 136 -9.20 14.28 14.86
C VAL A 136 -7.73 14.67 14.78
N ALA A 137 -6.86 13.73 14.45
CA ALA A 137 -5.44 13.99 14.30
C ALA A 137 -4.96 13.47 12.95
N VAL A 138 -4.03 14.19 12.36
CA VAL A 138 -3.31 13.76 11.17
C VAL A 138 -1.81 13.73 11.48
N SER A 139 -1.17 12.64 11.12
CA SER A 139 0.28 12.49 11.14
C SER A 139 0.75 12.30 9.72
N MET A 140 1.81 12.99 9.34
CA MET A 140 2.38 12.94 8.00
C MET A 140 3.85 12.58 8.06
N ILE A 141 4.29 11.76 7.13
CA ILE A 141 5.70 11.45 6.95
C ILE A 141 6.06 11.54 5.47
N ASP A 142 7.14 12.23 5.18
CA ASP A 142 7.80 12.15 3.89
C ASP A 142 8.78 10.96 3.92
N ALA A 143 8.42 9.89 3.21
CA ALA A 143 9.21 8.67 3.18
C ALA A 143 10.60 8.86 2.55
N SER A 144 10.81 9.90 1.73
CA SER A 144 12.07 10.20 1.07
C SER A 144 13.07 10.91 1.98
N THR A 145 12.57 11.80 2.85
CA THR A 145 13.42 12.62 3.74
C THR A 145 13.41 12.14 5.18
N GLY A 146 12.40 11.35 5.57
CA GLY A 146 12.14 10.94 6.95
C GLY A 146 11.57 12.06 7.82
N GLN A 147 11.22 13.21 7.25
CA GLN A 147 10.55 14.28 7.99
C GLN A 147 9.14 13.86 8.36
N ALA A 148 8.71 14.19 9.58
CA ALA A 148 7.40 13.87 10.07
C ALA A 148 6.76 15.06 10.77
N TRP A 149 5.45 15.18 10.64
CA TRP A 149 4.61 16.21 11.26
C TRP A 149 3.38 15.54 11.83
N ALA A 150 2.85 16.13 12.90
CA ALA A 150 1.60 15.69 13.48
C ALA A 150 0.81 16.90 13.99
N THR A 151 -0.50 16.88 13.83
CA THR A 151 -1.40 17.91 14.35
C THR A 151 -2.70 17.30 14.81
N THR A 152 -3.37 17.98 15.77
CA THR A 152 -4.66 17.58 16.30
C THR A 152 -5.64 18.73 16.20
N HIS A 153 -6.82 18.48 15.64
CA HIS A 153 -7.91 19.42 15.55
C HIS A 153 -9.05 19.02 16.51
N ASN A 154 -9.60 19.98 17.23
CA ASN A 154 -10.62 19.77 18.24
C ASN A 154 -11.88 20.59 17.93
N GLY A 155 -13.01 20.19 18.53
CA GLY A 155 -14.28 20.91 18.45
C GLY A 155 -15.03 20.72 17.14
N ASP A 156 -16.04 21.56 16.91
CA ASP A 156 -17.01 21.36 15.81
C ASP A 156 -16.40 21.53 14.41
N GLY A 157 -15.38 22.38 14.28
CA GLY A 157 -14.70 22.64 13.00
C GLY A 157 -13.57 21.66 12.66
N ARG A 158 -13.29 20.67 13.51
CA ARG A 158 -12.12 19.77 13.40
C ARG A 158 -11.97 19.08 12.04
N TRP A 159 -13.09 18.64 11.44
CA TRP A 159 -13.07 17.97 10.15
C TRP A 159 -12.71 18.90 9.01
N ALA A 160 -13.27 20.11 9.00
CA ALA A 160 -12.93 21.10 7.98
C ALA A 160 -11.45 21.47 8.03
N SER A 161 -10.93 21.72 9.24
CA SER A 161 -9.50 22.03 9.44
C SER A 161 -8.58 20.88 9.00
N LEU A 162 -8.96 19.64 9.31
CA LEU A 162 -8.22 18.45 8.90
C LEU A 162 -8.21 18.31 7.36
N LEU A 163 -9.37 18.44 6.71
CA LEU A 163 -9.49 18.33 5.25
C LEU A 163 -8.68 19.41 4.54
N ASP A 164 -8.73 20.65 5.01
CA ASP A 164 -7.93 21.75 4.48
C ASP A 164 -6.42 21.45 4.59
N GLU A 165 -6.00 20.84 5.69
CA GLU A 165 -4.60 20.48 5.89
C GLU A 165 -4.18 19.31 4.98
N VAL A 166 -4.97 18.25 4.91
CA VAL A 166 -4.69 17.11 4.02
C VAL A 166 -4.65 17.55 2.55
N LEU A 167 -5.61 18.37 2.11
CA LEU A 167 -5.64 18.91 0.75
C LEU A 167 -4.42 19.80 0.45
N ARG A 168 -4.00 20.61 1.39
CA ARG A 168 -2.83 21.48 1.24
C ARG A 168 -1.53 20.68 1.08
N TRP A 169 -1.37 19.59 1.82
CA TRP A 169 -0.19 18.73 1.73
C TRP A 169 -0.21 17.79 0.54
N GLY A 170 -1.40 17.36 0.08
CA GLY A 170 -1.58 16.47 -1.07
C GLY A 170 -0.86 15.12 -0.91
N PRO A 171 -1.14 14.36 0.15
CA PRO A 171 -0.46 13.08 0.35
C PRO A 171 -0.81 12.09 -0.76
N SER A 172 0.12 11.19 -1.05
CA SER A 172 -0.09 10.11 -2.00
C SER A 172 -0.99 8.99 -1.43
N GLU A 173 -1.02 8.87 -0.10
CA GLU A 173 -1.81 7.84 0.59
C GLU A 173 -2.26 8.34 1.96
N LEU A 174 -3.52 8.02 2.31
CA LEU A 174 -4.11 8.25 3.62
C LEU A 174 -4.41 6.92 4.31
N VAL A 175 -3.75 6.68 5.43
CA VAL A 175 -3.97 5.48 6.26
C VAL A 175 -4.99 5.79 7.35
N LEU A 176 -6.06 5.00 7.41
CA LEU A 176 -7.05 5.08 8.46
C LEU A 176 -6.77 4.03 9.54
N THR A 177 -6.62 4.50 10.79
CA THR A 177 -6.50 3.63 11.96
C THR A 177 -7.79 3.66 12.77
N LEU A 178 -8.86 3.09 12.20
CA LEU A 178 -10.19 3.15 12.76
C LEU A 178 -10.64 1.81 13.33
N SER A 179 -11.46 1.87 14.40
CA SER A 179 -12.29 0.73 14.77
C SER A 179 -13.51 0.65 13.84
N ASP A 180 -13.95 -0.55 13.50
CA ASP A 180 -15.02 -0.85 12.53
C ASP A 180 -16.29 0.00 12.68
N SER A 181 -16.62 0.45 13.90
CA SER A 181 -17.85 1.19 14.19
C SER A 181 -17.89 2.66 13.73
N LYS A 182 -16.75 3.24 13.30
CA LYS A 182 -16.68 4.65 12.86
C LYS A 182 -16.22 4.80 11.41
N GLN A 183 -15.96 3.70 10.74
CA GLN A 183 -15.32 3.67 9.44
C GLN A 183 -16.17 4.36 8.37
N ASP A 184 -17.46 4.04 8.28
CA ASP A 184 -18.35 4.59 7.25
C ASP A 184 -18.54 6.10 7.40
N ASP A 185 -18.66 6.60 8.64
CA ASP A 185 -18.79 8.03 8.91
C ASP A 185 -17.55 8.81 8.46
N VAL A 186 -16.37 8.26 8.76
CA VAL A 186 -15.09 8.87 8.36
C VAL A 186 -14.88 8.81 6.86
N LEU A 187 -15.16 7.67 6.21
CA LEU A 187 -15.07 7.53 4.76
C LEU A 187 -15.99 8.52 4.05
N ASN A 188 -17.21 8.73 4.55
CA ASN A 188 -18.12 9.75 4.01
C ASN A 188 -17.56 11.17 4.14
N MET A 189 -16.90 11.49 5.27
CA MET A 189 -16.29 12.81 5.50
C MET A 189 -15.08 13.09 4.60
N ILE A 190 -14.29 12.06 4.31
CA ILE A 190 -13.11 12.18 3.43
C ILE A 190 -13.41 11.84 1.97
N SER A 191 -14.67 11.58 1.61
CA SER A 191 -15.09 11.23 0.25
C SER A 191 -14.76 12.30 -0.82
N SER A 192 -14.48 13.54 -0.39
CA SER A 192 -14.01 14.61 -1.27
C SER A 192 -12.53 14.50 -1.66
N LEU A 193 -11.80 13.52 -1.11
CA LEU A 193 -10.39 13.27 -1.37
C LEU A 193 -10.19 12.24 -2.49
N ASP A 194 -10.91 12.39 -3.61
CA ASP A 194 -10.96 11.41 -4.71
C ASP A 194 -9.60 11.04 -5.32
N SER A 195 -8.59 11.91 -5.18
CA SER A 195 -7.25 11.68 -5.72
C SER A 195 -6.28 10.99 -4.75
N ILE A 196 -6.71 10.74 -3.51
CA ILE A 196 -5.87 10.18 -2.45
C ILE A 196 -6.24 8.72 -2.22
N ILE A 197 -5.24 7.85 -2.22
CA ILE A 197 -5.46 6.43 -1.93
C ILE A 197 -5.73 6.24 -0.46
N ILE A 198 -6.84 5.61 -0.14
CA ILE A 198 -7.22 5.30 1.23
C ILE A 198 -6.82 3.87 1.56
N SER A 199 -6.03 3.70 2.61
CA SER A 199 -5.63 2.41 3.16
C SER A 199 -6.14 2.27 4.58
N GLN A 200 -6.50 1.06 4.95
CA GLN A 200 -6.92 0.75 6.32
C GLN A 200 -5.85 -0.08 7.01
N HIS A 201 -5.52 0.30 8.24
CA HIS A 201 -4.56 -0.44 9.04
C HIS A 201 -5.02 -0.48 10.50
N ALA A 202 -5.23 -1.67 11.02
CA ALA A 202 -5.59 -1.87 12.43
C ALA A 202 -4.32 -2.06 13.25
N ALA A 203 -3.91 -1.04 13.99
CA ALA A 203 -2.82 -1.15 14.94
C ALA A 203 -3.28 -0.67 16.33
N PRO A 204 -3.11 -1.47 17.41
CA PRO A 204 -3.39 -1.00 18.76
C PRO A 204 -2.45 0.15 19.13
N ALA A 205 -2.99 1.27 19.61
CA ALA A 205 -2.26 2.50 19.96
C ALA A 205 -1.02 2.25 20.84
N LYS A 206 -1.15 1.40 21.86
CA LYS A 206 -0.02 1.03 22.73
C LYS A 206 1.14 0.40 21.95
N ARG A 207 0.84 -0.46 20.98
CA ARG A 207 1.86 -1.13 20.15
C ARG A 207 2.54 -0.14 19.21
N SER A 208 1.78 0.81 18.68
CA SER A 208 2.28 1.88 17.81
C SER A 208 3.26 2.78 18.55
N LEU A 209 2.92 3.22 19.76
CA LEU A 209 3.77 4.03 20.62
C LEU A 209 5.11 3.34 20.95
N GLU A 210 5.06 2.09 21.39
CA GLU A 210 6.27 1.31 21.70
C GLU A 210 7.15 1.10 20.47
N LYS A 211 6.55 0.88 19.30
CA LYS A 211 7.26 0.76 18.04
C LYS A 211 7.93 2.08 17.66
N LEU A 212 7.23 3.21 17.81
CA LEU A 212 7.77 4.54 17.51
C LEU A 212 8.98 4.87 18.40
N LYS A 213 8.86 4.68 19.73
CA LYS A 213 9.97 4.86 20.68
C LYS A 213 11.20 4.04 20.30
N ARG A 214 11.00 2.78 19.87
CA ARG A 214 12.08 1.91 19.44
C ARG A 214 12.72 2.40 18.14
N MET A 215 11.93 2.84 17.17
CA MET A 215 12.43 3.36 15.90
C MET A 215 13.27 4.63 16.09
N LEU A 216 12.81 5.52 16.97
CA LEU A 216 13.52 6.77 17.28
C LEU A 216 14.64 6.58 18.31
N SER A 217 14.79 5.38 18.89
CA SER A 217 15.77 5.08 19.94
C SER A 217 15.66 5.99 21.17
N VAL A 218 14.41 6.31 21.57
CA VAL A 218 14.09 7.19 22.70
C VAL A 218 13.24 6.46 23.75
N ASN A 219 13.34 6.92 25.01
CA ASN A 219 12.54 6.36 26.11
C ASN A 219 11.17 7.04 26.24
N ASP A 220 11.07 8.30 25.86
CA ASP A 220 9.84 9.10 25.84
C ASP A 220 9.81 10.00 24.60
N LEU A 221 8.66 10.61 24.31
CA LEU A 221 8.44 11.48 23.15
C LEU A 221 8.25 12.96 23.55
N GLY A 222 8.42 13.31 24.82
CA GLY A 222 8.20 14.65 25.33
C GLY A 222 9.06 15.74 24.67
N HIS A 223 10.24 15.37 24.16
CA HIS A 223 11.13 16.29 23.44
C HIS A 223 10.73 16.53 21.96
N LEU A 224 9.69 15.86 21.47
CA LEU A 224 9.19 16.01 20.11
C LEU A 224 7.99 16.98 20.03
N ASP A 225 7.67 17.70 21.10
CA ASP A 225 6.51 18.59 21.20
C ASP A 225 5.17 17.92 20.81
N LEU A 226 5.06 16.60 21.04
CA LEU A 226 3.87 15.79 20.72
C LEU A 226 2.96 15.59 21.94
N ASP A 227 3.31 16.14 23.09
CA ASP A 227 2.54 15.99 24.34
C ASP A 227 1.12 16.55 24.20
N ASP A 228 0.95 17.59 23.38
CA ASP A 228 -0.35 18.20 23.10
C ASP A 228 -1.15 17.44 22.02
N SER A 229 -0.58 16.39 21.44
CA SER A 229 -1.19 15.63 20.35
C SER A 229 -1.15 14.10 20.57
N PRO A 230 -1.64 13.58 21.71
CA PRO A 230 -1.56 12.15 22.02
C PRO A 230 -2.34 11.28 21.02
N LEU A 231 -3.36 11.83 20.36
CA LEU A 231 -4.11 11.13 19.32
C LEU A 231 -3.30 10.96 18.04
N ALA A 232 -2.40 11.87 17.73
CA ALA A 232 -1.54 11.79 16.56
C ALA A 232 -0.43 10.69 16.67
N LEU A 233 -0.24 10.16 17.88
CA LEU A 233 0.69 9.07 18.18
C LEU A 233 0.06 7.67 18.06
N GLN A 234 -1.20 7.57 17.73
CA GLN A 234 -1.94 6.33 17.53
C GLN A 234 -1.83 5.83 16.09
#